data_a70fb9cd1f21d9a9df4c09dbf50a2c60
#
_entry.id   a70fb9cd1f21d9a9df4c09dbf50a2c60
#
_cell.length_a   1.000
_cell.length_b   1.000
_cell.length_c   1.000
_cell.angle_alpha   90.00
_cell.angle_beta   90.00
_cell.angle_gamma   90.00
#
_symmetry.space_group_name_H-M   'P 1'
#
loop_
_entity.id
_entity.type
_entity.pdbx_description
1 polymer ?
#
loop_
_entity_poly.entity_id
_entity_poly.type
_entity_poly.pdbx_seq_one_letter_code
_entity_poly.pdbx_strand_id
1 'polypeptide(L)'
;SYQPSYDMVNAHIVDENGLPKMDNSYRNDPALSSLDKNNLPHTDLAVYTDPRLDVSTGRFDTPFLDWTVPSALDGWVRDVSNGGLYLNKKNIPRKADKGSLSNTTQTNSTAKNFHLIRYADVLLWYAETLIELGQPQQAGEYINQVRARAANGYVKAADPATMLETTSSYVLDDKVNGKQDANAAANYRIGLYPASQFSSKAKALEALRWERRIELAMEGHRWYDLARWGIAAEILNDFVKYEAKYLGKYANSTYNAKWTTLPIPHNEILKMNGLLVQNENWK
;
A
#
# COMPACT_ATOMS: atom_id res chain seq x y z
N SER A 1 -1.92 15.54 -5.54
CA SER A 1 -1.80 14.87 -4.25
C SER A 1 -1.63 13.36 -4.45
N TYR A 2 -0.88 12.75 -3.58
CA TYR A 2 -0.54 11.33 -3.65
C TYR A 2 -1.57 10.53 -2.83
N GLN A 3 -2.65 10.10 -3.48
CA GLN A 3 -3.74 9.36 -2.84
C GLN A 3 -3.62 7.86 -3.10
N PRO A 4 -3.92 7.00 -2.11
CA PRO A 4 -4.06 5.56 -2.31
C PRO A 4 -5.19 5.24 -3.28
N SER A 5 -4.99 4.26 -4.15
CA SER A 5 -6.01 3.74 -5.05
C SER A 5 -6.91 2.72 -4.36
N TYR A 6 -8.11 2.49 -4.88
CA TYR A 6 -8.98 1.42 -4.40
C TYR A 6 -8.32 0.04 -4.52
N ASP A 7 -7.63 -0.22 -5.62
CA ASP A 7 -6.90 -1.47 -5.85
C ASP A 7 -5.82 -1.72 -4.79
N MET A 8 -5.05 -0.67 -4.43
CA MET A 8 -4.04 -0.79 -3.38
C MET A 8 -4.67 -1.05 -2.01
N VAL A 9 -5.72 -0.31 -1.67
CA VAL A 9 -6.40 -0.45 -0.37
C VAL A 9 -7.08 -1.82 -0.27
N ASN A 10 -7.86 -2.22 -1.27
CA ASN A 10 -8.59 -3.49 -1.24
C ASN A 10 -7.68 -4.71 -1.36
N ALA A 11 -6.46 -4.56 -1.89
CA ALA A 11 -5.45 -5.62 -1.86
C ALA A 11 -5.00 -6.01 -0.44
N HIS A 12 -5.31 -5.19 0.57
CA HIS A 12 -5.09 -5.54 1.97
C HIS A 12 -6.23 -6.35 2.59
N ILE A 13 -7.31 -6.64 1.85
CA ILE A 13 -8.32 -7.60 2.28
C ILE A 13 -7.67 -8.99 2.31
N VAL A 14 -7.84 -9.68 3.43
CA VAL A 14 -7.25 -11.00 3.66
C VAL A 14 -8.34 -12.04 3.91
N ASP A 15 -7.97 -13.31 3.80
CA ASP A 15 -8.85 -14.42 4.15
C ASP A 15 -8.94 -14.63 5.68
N GLU A 16 -9.68 -15.65 6.09
CA GLU A 16 -9.83 -16.02 7.50
C GLU A 16 -8.52 -16.41 8.19
N ASN A 17 -7.50 -16.82 7.43
CA ASN A 17 -6.16 -17.17 7.89
C ASN A 17 -5.20 -15.96 7.88
N GLY A 18 -5.66 -14.79 7.46
CA GLY A 18 -4.85 -13.59 7.35
C GLY A 18 -3.89 -13.61 6.16
N LEU A 19 -4.18 -14.39 5.14
CA LEU A 19 -3.40 -14.42 3.91
C LEU A 19 -4.02 -13.53 2.84
N PRO A 20 -3.19 -12.82 2.04
CA PRO A 20 -3.70 -11.98 0.97
C PRO A 20 -4.37 -12.82 -0.12
N LYS A 21 -5.41 -12.31 -0.75
CA LYS A 21 -6.10 -12.92 -1.88
C LYS A 21 -5.26 -12.76 -3.14
N MET A 22 -4.20 -13.58 -3.27
CA MET A 22 -3.17 -13.44 -4.32
C MET A 22 -3.69 -13.68 -5.73
N ASP A 23 -4.81 -14.38 -5.87
CA ASP A 23 -5.57 -14.56 -7.11
C ASP A 23 -6.34 -13.31 -7.56
N ASN A 24 -6.20 -12.20 -6.86
CA ASN A 24 -6.94 -10.95 -7.03
C ASN A 24 -8.46 -11.07 -6.77
N SER A 25 -8.94 -12.13 -6.12
CA SER A 25 -10.37 -12.32 -5.81
C SER A 25 -10.95 -11.21 -4.91
N TYR A 26 -10.11 -10.46 -4.17
CA TYR A 26 -10.52 -9.25 -3.44
C TYR A 26 -11.21 -8.20 -4.34
N ARG A 27 -10.99 -8.25 -5.65
CA ARG A 27 -11.64 -7.37 -6.64
C ARG A 27 -13.11 -7.70 -6.87
N ASN A 28 -13.56 -8.86 -6.40
CA ASN A 28 -14.94 -9.30 -6.42
C ASN A 28 -15.68 -8.93 -5.13
N ASP A 29 -14.94 -8.60 -4.08
CA ASP A 29 -15.49 -8.11 -2.83
C ASP A 29 -15.98 -6.66 -2.97
N PRO A 30 -16.94 -6.20 -2.14
CA PRO A 30 -17.22 -4.78 -2.01
C PRO A 30 -15.96 -4.01 -1.61
N ALA A 31 -15.84 -2.76 -2.08
CA ALA A 31 -14.75 -1.90 -1.62
C ALA A 31 -14.84 -1.66 -0.12
N LEU A 32 -13.67 -1.63 0.54
CA LEU A 32 -13.58 -1.37 2.00
C LEU A 32 -14.20 -0.04 2.41
N SER A 33 -14.10 0.97 1.54
CA SER A 33 -14.81 2.24 1.72
C SER A 33 -15.67 2.53 0.51
N SER A 34 -16.89 2.96 0.77
CA SER A 34 -17.90 3.25 -0.24
C SER A 34 -18.78 4.42 0.20
N LEU A 35 -19.68 4.84 -0.67
CA LEU A 35 -20.74 5.79 -0.31
C LEU A 35 -21.97 5.00 0.13
N ASP A 36 -22.58 5.41 1.23
CA ASP A 36 -23.82 4.83 1.73
C ASP A 36 -25.05 5.31 0.90
N LYS A 37 -26.25 4.89 1.31
CA LYS A 37 -27.52 5.28 0.67
C LYS A 37 -27.80 6.79 0.69
N ASN A 38 -27.13 7.53 1.55
CA ASN A 38 -27.22 8.99 1.65
C ASN A 38 -26.06 9.69 0.92
N ASN A 39 -25.27 8.94 0.14
CA ASN A 39 -24.07 9.40 -0.54
C ASN A 39 -22.97 9.89 0.42
N LEU A 40 -22.93 9.34 1.64
CA LEU A 40 -21.92 9.63 2.64
C LEU A 40 -20.85 8.56 2.68
N PRO A 41 -19.55 8.93 2.71
CA PRO A 41 -18.46 7.96 2.77
C PRO A 41 -18.42 7.26 4.13
N HIS A 42 -18.20 5.94 4.09
CA HIS A 42 -18.00 5.09 5.27
C HIS A 42 -17.00 3.97 4.95
N THR A 43 -16.50 3.32 5.98
CA THR A 43 -15.59 2.16 5.87
C THR A 43 -16.21 0.94 6.55
N ASP A 44 -16.19 -0.22 5.87
CA ASP A 44 -16.53 -1.49 6.50
C ASP A 44 -15.35 -1.98 7.34
N LEU A 45 -15.45 -1.80 8.65
CA LEU A 45 -14.43 -2.18 9.61
C LEU A 45 -14.51 -3.66 10.04
N ALA A 46 -15.56 -4.38 9.62
CA ALA A 46 -15.74 -5.79 9.96
C ALA A 46 -14.96 -6.73 9.04
N VAL A 47 -14.56 -6.26 7.86
CA VAL A 47 -13.78 -7.03 6.90
C VAL A 47 -12.37 -7.26 7.43
N TYR A 48 -11.87 -8.51 7.29
CA TYR A 48 -10.48 -8.83 7.65
C TYR A 48 -9.49 -8.09 6.76
N THR A 49 -8.60 -7.33 7.38
CA THR A 49 -7.57 -6.57 6.68
C THR A 49 -6.19 -6.80 7.30
N ASP A 50 -5.17 -6.76 6.45
CA ASP A 50 -3.78 -6.70 6.91
C ASP A 50 -3.57 -5.41 7.71
N PRO A 51 -2.98 -5.48 8.93
CA PRO A 51 -2.82 -4.30 9.80
C PRO A 51 -1.99 -3.17 9.19
N ARG A 52 -1.13 -3.47 8.20
CA ARG A 52 -0.33 -2.46 7.50
C ARG A 52 -1.17 -1.49 6.66
N LEU A 53 -2.43 -1.83 6.38
CA LEU A 53 -3.35 -0.93 5.70
C LEU A 53 -3.46 0.40 6.45
N ASP A 54 -3.81 0.37 7.71
CA ASP A 54 -4.06 1.60 8.48
C ASP A 54 -2.78 2.31 8.97
N VAL A 55 -1.62 1.68 8.77
CA VAL A 55 -0.31 2.33 8.89
C VAL A 55 0.01 3.17 7.65
N SER A 56 -0.43 2.72 6.48
CA SER A 56 -0.11 3.35 5.18
C SER A 56 -1.19 4.29 4.66
N THR A 57 -2.44 4.03 5.02
CA THR A 57 -3.63 4.66 4.43
C THR A 57 -4.55 5.21 5.51
N GLY A 58 -5.02 6.43 5.32
CA GLY A 58 -6.13 6.99 6.07
C GLY A 58 -7.46 6.66 5.39
N ARG A 59 -8.41 6.16 6.19
CA ARG A 59 -9.77 5.80 5.77
C ARG A 59 -10.78 6.52 6.65
N PHE A 60 -12.03 6.64 6.18
CA PHE A 60 -13.14 7.07 7.03
C PHE A 60 -13.31 6.09 8.19
N ASP A 61 -13.76 6.59 9.33
CA ASP A 61 -14.06 5.85 10.55
C ASP A 61 -12.85 5.18 11.24
N THR A 62 -11.63 5.43 10.76
CA THR A 62 -10.38 4.98 11.41
C THR A 62 -9.53 6.17 11.84
N PRO A 63 -8.69 6.03 12.90
CA PRO A 63 -7.81 7.12 13.33
C PRO A 63 -6.85 7.56 12.23
N PHE A 64 -6.79 8.85 11.96
CA PHE A 64 -5.75 9.46 11.12
C PHE A 64 -4.70 10.12 12.01
N LEU A 65 -3.82 9.31 12.56
CA LEU A 65 -2.85 9.73 13.57
C LEU A 65 -3.57 10.42 14.75
N ASP A 66 -2.99 11.49 15.26
CA ASP A 66 -3.55 12.35 16.29
C ASP A 66 -4.25 13.59 15.72
N TRP A 67 -4.61 13.57 14.44
CA TRP A 67 -5.29 14.67 13.76
C TRP A 67 -6.80 14.61 13.92
N THR A 68 -7.40 13.51 13.52
CA THR A 68 -8.84 13.31 13.48
C THR A 68 -9.19 11.84 13.29
N VAL A 69 -10.43 11.47 13.57
CA VAL A 69 -11.09 10.31 12.98
C VAL A 69 -11.97 10.85 11.86
N PRO A 70 -11.61 10.64 10.58
CA PRO A 70 -12.37 11.20 9.47
C PRO A 70 -13.80 10.68 9.47
N SER A 71 -14.75 11.59 9.48
CA SER A 71 -16.17 11.29 9.36
C SER A 71 -16.73 11.75 8.02
N ALA A 72 -17.89 11.23 7.66
CA ALA A 72 -18.59 11.58 6.44
C ALA A 72 -18.86 13.10 6.29
N LEU A 73 -18.97 13.81 7.40
CA LEU A 73 -19.35 15.24 7.43
C LEU A 73 -18.16 16.19 7.39
N ASP A 74 -16.92 15.67 7.57
CA ASP A 74 -15.74 16.53 7.78
C ASP A 74 -15.16 17.14 6.49
N GLY A 75 -15.62 16.70 5.30
CA GLY A 75 -14.99 17.09 4.04
C GLY A 75 -13.50 16.73 3.97
N TRP A 76 -13.09 15.70 4.69
CA TRP A 76 -11.70 15.28 4.90
C TRP A 76 -10.95 15.01 3.61
N VAL A 77 -11.61 14.37 2.63
CA VAL A 77 -11.10 14.27 1.28
C VAL A 77 -11.71 15.40 0.46
N ARG A 78 -10.88 16.33 0.03
CA ARG A 78 -11.31 17.55 -0.68
C ARG A 78 -12.10 17.27 -1.96
N ASP A 79 -11.67 16.25 -2.71
CA ASP A 79 -12.30 15.84 -3.97
C ASP A 79 -12.19 14.33 -4.14
N VAL A 80 -13.29 13.64 -3.83
CA VAL A 80 -13.37 12.18 -3.94
C VAL A 80 -13.40 11.70 -5.40
N SER A 81 -13.83 12.55 -6.34
CA SER A 81 -13.87 12.21 -7.75
C SER A 81 -12.48 12.11 -8.39
N ASN A 82 -11.51 12.82 -7.80
CA ASN A 82 -10.13 12.83 -8.31
C ASN A 82 -9.32 11.60 -7.88
N GLY A 83 -9.34 11.24 -6.60
CA GLY A 83 -8.46 10.18 -6.07
C GLY A 83 -9.16 9.14 -5.20
N GLY A 84 -10.49 9.22 -5.06
CA GLY A 84 -11.25 8.30 -4.21
C GLY A 84 -11.31 8.72 -2.75
N LEU A 85 -11.66 7.76 -1.89
CA LEU A 85 -12.03 7.99 -0.49
C LEU A 85 -10.85 7.93 0.49
N TYR A 86 -9.61 7.85 -0.01
CA TYR A 86 -8.43 7.56 0.81
C TYR A 86 -7.41 8.67 0.79
N LEU A 87 -6.65 8.82 1.89
CA LEU A 87 -5.50 9.71 1.96
C LEU A 87 -4.24 8.94 2.37
N ASN A 88 -3.08 9.42 1.89
CA ASN A 88 -1.80 8.90 2.33
C ASN A 88 -1.58 9.22 3.81
N LYS A 89 -1.18 8.21 4.59
CA LYS A 89 -0.87 8.33 6.02
C LYS A 89 0.63 8.18 6.29
N LYS A 90 1.34 7.40 5.45
CA LYS A 90 2.80 7.26 5.56
C LYS A 90 3.50 8.61 5.37
N ASN A 91 4.50 8.86 6.19
CA ASN A 91 5.31 10.09 6.18
C ASN A 91 4.56 11.38 6.55
N ILE A 92 3.30 11.30 6.95
CA ILE A 92 2.59 12.46 7.49
C ILE A 92 3.09 12.70 8.93
N PRO A 93 3.46 13.94 9.30
CA PRO A 93 3.81 14.28 10.67
C PRO A 93 2.56 14.18 11.57
N ARG A 94 2.77 13.85 12.83
CA ARG A 94 1.69 13.95 13.84
C ARG A 94 1.38 15.41 14.15
N LYS A 95 0.18 15.66 14.64
CA LYS A 95 -0.20 16.99 15.16
C LYS A 95 0.71 17.42 16.30
N ALA A 96 1.11 16.47 17.15
CA ALA A 96 2.08 16.68 18.22
C ALA A 96 3.49 17.05 17.72
N ASP A 97 3.83 16.76 16.46
CA ASP A 97 5.12 17.08 15.86
C ASP A 97 5.22 18.57 15.41
N LYS A 98 4.13 19.35 15.52
CA LYS A 98 4.14 20.77 15.15
C LYS A 98 5.14 21.55 16.00
N GLY A 99 5.97 22.34 15.31
CA GLY A 99 7.02 23.15 15.94
C GLY A 99 8.31 22.40 16.29
N SER A 100 8.32 21.05 16.16
CA SER A 100 9.52 20.24 16.36
C SER A 100 9.96 19.55 15.06
N LEU A 101 9.15 18.63 14.55
CA LEU A 101 9.43 17.90 13.31
C LEU A 101 8.63 18.42 12.11
N SER A 102 7.70 19.33 12.30
CA SER A 102 6.98 20.02 11.22
C SER A 102 6.77 21.49 11.54
N ASN A 103 6.56 22.29 10.48
CA ASN A 103 6.25 23.70 10.64
C ASN A 103 4.93 23.88 11.40
N THR A 104 4.83 24.93 12.24
CA THR A 104 3.62 25.24 13.02
C THR A 104 2.44 25.67 12.16
N THR A 105 2.70 26.27 10.99
CA THR A 105 1.67 26.80 10.08
C THR A 105 1.44 25.95 8.84
N GLN A 106 2.46 25.21 8.38
CA GLN A 106 2.41 24.40 7.16
C GLN A 106 2.87 22.98 7.46
N THR A 107 1.94 22.05 7.55
CA THR A 107 2.23 20.64 7.87
C THR A 107 2.89 19.86 6.73
N ASN A 108 3.00 20.44 5.54
CA ASN A 108 3.71 19.91 4.40
C ASN A 108 5.23 20.15 4.44
N SER A 109 5.71 20.99 5.35
CA SER A 109 7.14 21.20 5.60
C SER A 109 7.54 20.41 6.84
N THR A 110 8.32 19.36 6.65
CA THR A 110 8.70 18.43 7.72
C THR A 110 10.21 18.15 7.72
N ALA A 111 10.78 18.08 8.92
CA ALA A 111 12.13 17.58 9.20
C ALA A 111 12.14 16.07 9.51
N LYS A 112 11.01 15.41 9.34
CA LYS A 112 10.90 13.96 9.53
C LYS A 112 11.71 13.23 8.47
N ASN A 113 12.52 12.27 8.88
CA ASN A 113 13.33 11.48 7.96
C ASN A 113 12.45 10.72 6.96
N PHE A 114 12.81 10.81 5.68
CA PHE A 114 12.21 10.00 4.63
C PHE A 114 13.07 8.75 4.41
N HIS A 115 12.45 7.58 4.52
CA HIS A 115 13.13 6.31 4.31
C HIS A 115 13.14 5.97 2.82
N LEU A 116 14.32 6.01 2.21
CA LEU A 116 14.52 5.54 0.83
C LEU A 116 14.57 4.02 0.77
N ILE A 117 15.23 3.39 1.74
CA ILE A 117 15.39 1.94 1.88
C ILE A 117 15.17 1.60 3.35
N ARG A 118 14.39 0.55 3.61
CA ARG A 118 14.13 0.01 4.95
C ARG A 118 14.64 -1.42 5.04
N TYR A 119 14.92 -1.89 6.26
CA TYR A 119 15.39 -3.25 6.47
C TYR A 119 14.43 -4.31 5.90
N ALA A 120 13.12 -4.09 5.98
CA ALA A 120 12.13 -4.97 5.34
C ALA A 120 12.33 -5.08 3.82
N ASP A 121 12.70 -3.99 3.14
CA ASP A 121 13.00 -4.02 1.70
C ASP A 121 14.25 -4.85 1.41
N VAL A 122 15.30 -4.71 2.25
CA VAL A 122 16.53 -5.53 2.14
C VAL A 122 16.23 -7.02 2.34
N LEU A 123 15.40 -7.37 3.32
CA LEU A 123 14.97 -8.77 3.54
C LEU A 123 14.23 -9.32 2.33
N LEU A 124 13.34 -8.53 1.71
CA LEU A 124 12.59 -8.96 0.54
C LEU A 124 13.47 -9.04 -0.72
N TRP A 125 14.47 -8.19 -0.89
CA TRP A 125 15.48 -8.34 -1.95
C TRP A 125 16.32 -9.60 -1.76
N TYR A 126 16.72 -9.89 -0.52
CA TYR A 126 17.46 -11.12 -0.22
C TYR A 126 16.59 -12.36 -0.51
N ALA A 127 15.32 -12.35 -0.10
CA ALA A 127 14.38 -13.42 -0.43
C ALA A 127 14.24 -13.60 -1.95
N GLU A 128 14.13 -12.51 -2.72
CA GLU A 128 14.06 -12.55 -4.18
C GLU A 128 15.33 -13.20 -4.77
N THR A 129 16.49 -12.81 -4.27
CA THR A 129 17.77 -13.39 -4.69
C THR A 129 17.83 -14.91 -4.43
N LEU A 130 17.38 -15.36 -3.27
CA LEU A 130 17.30 -16.79 -2.94
C LEU A 130 16.36 -17.55 -3.90
N ILE A 131 15.20 -16.96 -4.23
CA ILE A 131 14.26 -17.56 -5.19
C ILE A 131 14.91 -17.70 -6.57
N GLU A 132 15.60 -16.65 -7.03
CA GLU A 132 16.29 -16.67 -8.34
C GLU A 132 17.43 -17.70 -8.38
N LEU A 133 18.11 -17.92 -7.26
CA LEU A 133 19.15 -18.95 -7.09
C LEU A 133 18.59 -20.37 -6.86
N GLY A 134 17.28 -20.57 -6.96
CA GLY A 134 16.66 -21.88 -6.80
C GLY A 134 16.48 -22.35 -5.36
N GLN A 135 16.44 -21.43 -4.40
CA GLN A 135 16.29 -21.71 -2.97
C GLN A 135 14.97 -21.11 -2.40
N PRO A 136 13.80 -21.44 -2.99
CA PRO A 136 12.54 -20.81 -2.62
C PRO A 136 12.11 -21.07 -1.17
N GLN A 137 12.46 -22.23 -0.59
CA GLN A 137 12.14 -22.58 0.79
C GLN A 137 12.85 -21.63 1.77
N GLN A 138 14.13 -21.34 1.55
CA GLN A 138 14.89 -20.41 2.40
C GLN A 138 14.34 -18.97 2.25
N ALA A 139 13.91 -18.58 1.06
CA ALA A 139 13.29 -17.27 0.85
C ALA A 139 12.04 -17.09 1.73
N GLY A 140 11.29 -18.17 1.98
CA GLY A 140 10.10 -18.17 2.83
C GLY A 140 10.38 -17.69 4.25
N GLU A 141 11.54 -17.94 4.80
CA GLU A 141 11.94 -17.50 6.13
C GLU A 141 11.96 -15.97 6.22
N TYR A 142 12.57 -15.31 5.24
CA TYR A 142 12.71 -13.84 5.21
C TYR A 142 11.39 -13.15 4.89
N ILE A 143 10.59 -13.70 3.99
CA ILE A 143 9.23 -13.20 3.69
C ILE A 143 8.37 -13.30 4.94
N ASN A 144 8.37 -14.45 5.62
CA ASN A 144 7.61 -14.65 6.84
C ASN A 144 8.15 -13.85 8.04
N GLN A 145 9.43 -13.50 8.07
CA GLN A 145 9.97 -12.59 9.07
C GLN A 145 9.34 -11.19 8.97
N VAL A 146 9.17 -10.67 7.74
CA VAL A 146 8.45 -9.39 7.52
C VAL A 146 7.00 -9.51 7.97
N ARG A 147 6.31 -10.60 7.65
CA ARG A 147 4.92 -10.85 8.07
C ARG A 147 4.79 -11.02 9.58
N ALA A 148 5.69 -11.76 10.22
CA ALA A 148 5.70 -11.95 11.68
C ALA A 148 5.82 -10.61 12.42
N ARG A 149 6.69 -9.72 11.95
CA ARG A 149 6.77 -8.36 12.50
C ARG A 149 5.45 -7.60 12.32
N ALA A 150 4.83 -7.69 11.14
CA ALA A 150 3.57 -7.03 10.84
C ALA A 150 2.39 -7.64 11.62
N ALA A 151 2.43 -8.94 11.92
CA ALA A 151 1.43 -9.62 12.75
C ALA A 151 1.35 -9.06 14.18
N ASN A 152 2.45 -8.50 14.65
CA ASN A 152 2.57 -7.96 16.00
C ASN A 152 2.37 -6.44 16.06
N GLY A 153 1.94 -5.81 14.94
CA GLY A 153 1.74 -4.38 14.88
C GLY A 153 0.40 -3.99 14.28
N TYR A 154 -0.41 -3.25 15.02
CA TYR A 154 -1.70 -2.74 14.54
C TYR A 154 -1.98 -1.33 15.05
N VAL A 155 -2.86 -0.63 14.35
CA VAL A 155 -3.34 0.69 14.76
C VAL A 155 -4.41 0.53 15.84
N LYS A 156 -4.24 1.27 16.92
CA LYS A 156 -5.14 1.26 18.08
C LYS A 156 -5.63 2.67 18.34
N ALA A 157 -6.91 2.81 18.61
CA ALA A 157 -7.47 4.01 19.19
C ALA A 157 -7.02 4.10 20.66
N ALA A 158 -6.01 4.92 20.91
CA ALA A 158 -5.38 4.98 22.24
C ALA A 158 -6.16 5.81 23.24
N ASP A 159 -6.98 6.74 22.77
CA ASP A 159 -7.89 7.54 23.58
C ASP A 159 -9.34 7.12 23.27
N PRO A 160 -10.02 6.39 24.17
CA PRO A 160 -11.40 5.97 23.95
C PRO A 160 -12.40 7.11 23.78
N ALA A 161 -12.09 8.31 24.27
CA ALA A 161 -12.98 9.48 24.18
C ALA A 161 -12.88 10.17 22.82
N THR A 162 -11.66 10.28 22.28
CA THR A 162 -11.39 10.97 21.00
C THR A 162 -11.20 10.00 19.83
N MET A 163 -10.96 8.73 20.10
CA MET A 163 -10.62 7.69 19.15
C MET A 163 -9.34 8.00 18.34
N LEU A 164 -8.49 8.91 18.81
CA LEU A 164 -7.25 9.31 18.14
C LEU A 164 -6.09 8.39 18.51
N GLU A 165 -5.10 8.29 17.63
CA GLU A 165 -3.84 7.64 17.93
C GLU A 165 -2.98 8.52 18.83
N THR A 166 -2.35 7.91 19.83
CA THR A 166 -1.18 8.49 20.52
C THR A 166 0.11 7.96 19.91
N THR A 167 1.25 8.45 20.39
CA THR A 167 2.57 7.96 19.96
C THR A 167 2.80 6.48 20.26
N SER A 168 2.05 5.91 21.22
CA SER A 168 2.09 4.50 21.61
C SER A 168 0.98 3.65 20.98
N SER A 169 0.19 4.20 20.06
CA SER A 169 -0.96 3.50 19.46
C SER A 169 -0.56 2.46 18.43
N TYR A 170 0.67 2.48 17.93
CA TYR A 170 1.23 1.40 17.15
C TYR A 170 1.84 0.40 18.13
N VAL A 171 1.06 -0.58 18.51
CA VAL A 171 1.47 -1.60 19.49
C VAL A 171 1.99 -2.82 18.75
N LEU A 172 3.21 -3.24 19.09
CA LEU A 172 3.68 -4.59 18.81
C LEU A 172 3.09 -5.49 19.89
N ASP A 173 2.14 -6.33 19.52
CA ASP A 173 1.49 -7.27 20.44
C ASP A 173 1.49 -8.66 19.81
N ASP A 174 1.97 -9.68 20.55
CA ASP A 174 2.02 -11.09 20.13
C ASP A 174 0.62 -11.70 19.84
N LYS A 175 -0.45 -10.93 20.05
CA LYS A 175 -1.83 -11.41 20.08
C LYS A 175 -2.65 -11.11 18.84
N VAL A 176 -2.09 -10.49 17.80
CA VAL A 176 -2.85 -10.14 16.57
C VAL A 176 -3.36 -11.37 15.82
N ASN A 177 -2.73 -12.53 15.98
CA ASN A 177 -3.24 -13.81 15.46
C ASN A 177 -4.45 -14.30 16.28
N GLY A 178 -5.62 -13.68 16.09
CA GLY A 178 -6.91 -14.23 16.52
C GLY A 178 -7.55 -13.63 17.77
N LYS A 179 -6.96 -12.65 18.45
CA LYS A 179 -7.63 -11.90 19.51
C LYS A 179 -7.39 -10.42 19.33
N GLN A 180 -8.38 -9.75 18.79
CA GLN A 180 -8.36 -8.30 18.70
C GLN A 180 -8.46 -7.70 20.10
N ASP A 181 -7.59 -6.74 20.39
CA ASP A 181 -7.82 -5.78 21.46
C ASP A 181 -9.12 -5.01 21.14
N ALA A 182 -9.95 -4.79 22.18
CA ALA A 182 -11.20 -4.04 22.04
C ALA A 182 -11.02 -2.63 21.44
N ASN A 183 -9.80 -2.11 21.46
CA ASN A 183 -9.45 -0.80 20.95
C ASN A 183 -8.74 -0.85 19.56
N ALA A 184 -8.66 -1.99 18.89
CA ALA A 184 -8.17 -2.06 17.52
C ALA A 184 -9.05 -1.21 16.60
N ALA A 185 -8.42 -0.43 15.71
CA ALA A 185 -9.14 0.49 14.82
C ALA A 185 -9.99 -0.22 13.76
N ALA A 186 -9.68 -1.49 13.45
CA ALA A 186 -10.40 -2.32 12.49
C ALA A 186 -10.21 -3.80 12.81
N ASN A 187 -10.85 -4.67 12.03
CA ASN A 187 -10.74 -6.11 12.16
C ASN A 187 -9.45 -6.61 11.49
N TYR A 188 -8.31 -6.50 12.17
CA TYR A 188 -7.02 -6.90 11.60
C TYR A 188 -6.80 -8.40 11.70
N ARG A 189 -6.23 -8.96 10.61
CA ARG A 189 -5.78 -10.34 10.59
C ARG A 189 -4.56 -10.49 9.68
N ILE A 190 -3.58 -11.26 10.12
CA ILE A 190 -2.40 -11.59 9.35
C ILE A 190 -1.88 -12.98 9.76
N GLY A 191 -1.53 -13.80 8.78
CA GLY A 191 -0.93 -15.12 8.97
C GLY A 191 0.37 -15.26 8.20
N LEU A 192 1.20 -16.22 8.61
CA LEU A 192 2.41 -16.56 7.85
C LEU A 192 2.04 -17.40 6.63
N TYR A 193 2.75 -17.21 5.53
CA TYR A 193 2.61 -18.10 4.39
C TYR A 193 3.02 -19.53 4.77
N PRO A 194 2.23 -20.55 4.39
CA PRO A 194 2.57 -21.95 4.65
C PRO A 194 3.78 -22.39 3.82
N ALA A 195 4.49 -23.41 4.27
CA ALA A 195 5.66 -23.95 3.55
C ALA A 195 5.34 -24.37 2.10
N SER A 196 4.10 -24.79 1.82
CA SER A 196 3.63 -25.12 0.48
C SER A 196 3.67 -23.94 -0.51
N GLN A 197 3.61 -22.69 -0.01
CA GLN A 197 3.74 -21.48 -0.84
C GLN A 197 5.16 -21.31 -1.40
N PHE A 198 6.15 -21.95 -0.78
CA PHE A 198 7.56 -21.91 -1.19
C PHE A 198 8.02 -23.21 -1.86
N SER A 199 7.08 -24.07 -2.29
CA SER A 199 7.40 -25.36 -2.91
C SER A 199 7.94 -25.26 -4.34
N SER A 200 7.80 -24.09 -4.99
CA SER A 200 8.33 -23.81 -6.32
C SER A 200 8.73 -22.35 -6.47
N LYS A 201 9.60 -22.07 -7.45
CA LYS A 201 9.99 -20.69 -7.80
C LYS A 201 8.78 -19.81 -8.09
N ALA A 202 7.82 -20.29 -8.86
CA ALA A 202 6.63 -19.53 -9.27
C ALA A 202 5.80 -19.11 -8.05
N LYS A 203 5.49 -20.03 -7.15
CA LYS A 203 4.72 -19.75 -5.93
C LYS A 203 5.46 -18.81 -4.98
N ALA A 204 6.78 -19.00 -4.83
CA ALA A 204 7.59 -18.13 -3.98
C ALA A 204 7.67 -16.71 -4.52
N LEU A 205 7.81 -16.52 -5.85
CA LEU A 205 7.76 -15.21 -6.49
C LEU A 205 6.39 -14.54 -6.33
N GLU A 206 5.31 -15.30 -6.41
CA GLU A 206 3.96 -14.78 -6.15
C GLU A 206 3.84 -14.21 -4.73
N ALA A 207 4.22 -15.00 -3.72
CA ALA A 207 4.24 -14.55 -2.32
C ALA A 207 5.14 -13.32 -2.12
N LEU A 208 6.35 -13.32 -2.68
CA LEU A 208 7.28 -12.20 -2.62
C LEU A 208 6.67 -10.92 -3.21
N ARG A 209 6.09 -11.01 -4.41
CA ARG A 209 5.49 -9.87 -5.12
C ARG A 209 4.32 -9.27 -4.35
N TRP A 210 3.52 -10.12 -3.72
CA TRP A 210 2.43 -9.69 -2.85
C TRP A 210 2.95 -9.06 -1.57
N GLU A 211 3.95 -9.67 -0.93
CA GLU A 211 4.52 -9.11 0.29
C GLU A 211 5.15 -7.75 0.06
N ARG A 212 5.90 -7.57 -1.04
CA ARG A 212 6.44 -6.26 -1.43
C ARG A 212 5.33 -5.24 -1.68
N ARG A 213 4.24 -5.66 -2.33
CA ARG A 213 3.08 -4.79 -2.60
C ARG A 213 2.45 -4.25 -1.32
N ILE A 214 2.26 -5.10 -0.32
CA ILE A 214 1.61 -4.76 0.95
C ILE A 214 2.57 -3.99 1.86
N GLU A 215 3.78 -4.52 2.06
CA GLU A 215 4.76 -3.94 2.97
C GLU A 215 5.22 -2.55 2.55
N LEU A 216 5.48 -2.37 1.26
CA LEU A 216 6.01 -1.12 0.70
C LEU A 216 4.91 -0.22 0.12
N ALA A 217 3.64 -0.48 0.47
CA ALA A 217 2.51 0.35 0.05
C ALA A 217 2.75 1.82 0.41
N MET A 218 2.50 2.74 -0.53
CA MET A 218 2.68 4.19 -0.40
C MET A 218 4.15 4.66 -0.22
N GLU A 219 5.14 3.83 -0.57
CA GLU A 219 6.57 4.18 -0.52
C GLU A 219 7.22 4.40 -1.92
N GLY A 220 6.43 4.27 -2.99
CA GLY A 220 6.91 4.54 -4.35
C GLY A 220 7.58 3.36 -5.06
N HIS A 221 7.76 2.21 -4.41
CA HIS A 221 8.48 1.06 -4.96
C HIS A 221 7.72 0.31 -6.07
N ARG A 222 6.38 0.28 -6.02
CA ARG A 222 5.55 -0.61 -6.84
C ARG A 222 5.80 -0.49 -8.35
N TRP A 223 5.92 0.73 -8.87
CA TRP A 223 6.19 0.96 -10.28
C TRP A 223 7.50 0.30 -10.73
N TYR A 224 8.57 0.53 -9.98
CA TYR A 224 9.89 0.00 -10.30
C TYR A 224 9.92 -1.53 -10.22
N ASP A 225 9.22 -2.13 -9.24
CA ASP A 225 9.07 -3.57 -9.12
C ASP A 225 8.34 -4.15 -10.35
N LEU A 226 7.21 -3.58 -10.76
CA LEU A 226 6.46 -4.05 -11.92
C LEU A 226 7.28 -3.93 -13.22
N ALA A 227 8.03 -2.84 -13.38
CA ALA A 227 8.88 -2.60 -14.55
C ALA A 227 10.02 -3.62 -14.62
N ARG A 228 10.78 -3.82 -13.54
CA ARG A 228 11.92 -4.74 -13.51
C ARG A 228 11.51 -6.22 -13.61
N TRP A 229 10.29 -6.56 -13.16
CA TRP A 229 9.73 -7.91 -13.35
C TRP A 229 9.12 -8.13 -14.74
N GLY A 230 9.03 -7.11 -15.58
CA GLY A 230 8.47 -7.20 -16.93
C GLY A 230 6.95 -7.40 -16.98
N ILE A 231 6.22 -7.16 -15.89
CA ILE A 231 4.78 -7.39 -15.77
C ILE A 231 3.96 -6.10 -15.68
N ALA A 232 4.58 -4.93 -15.90
CA ALA A 232 3.92 -3.65 -15.73
C ALA A 232 2.68 -3.50 -16.62
N ALA A 233 2.75 -3.92 -17.89
CA ALA A 233 1.64 -3.74 -18.83
C ALA A 233 0.41 -4.57 -18.44
N GLU A 234 0.61 -5.82 -18.04
CA GLU A 234 -0.47 -6.70 -17.57
C GLU A 234 -1.14 -6.13 -16.32
N ILE A 235 -0.34 -5.92 -15.27
CA ILE A 235 -0.84 -5.49 -13.96
C ILE A 235 -1.50 -4.11 -14.02
N LEU A 236 -0.94 -3.16 -14.77
CA LEU A 236 -1.49 -1.81 -14.85
C LEU A 236 -2.75 -1.74 -15.71
N ASN A 237 -2.88 -2.56 -16.75
CA ASN A 237 -4.12 -2.63 -17.50
C ASN A 237 -5.26 -3.25 -16.66
N ASP A 238 -4.97 -4.24 -15.84
CA ASP A 238 -5.95 -4.79 -14.90
C ASP A 238 -6.29 -3.79 -13.78
N PHE A 239 -5.29 -3.05 -13.31
CA PHE A 239 -5.49 -1.98 -12.34
C PHE A 239 -6.45 -0.90 -12.87
N VAL A 240 -6.23 -0.36 -14.08
CA VAL A 240 -7.10 0.71 -14.62
C VAL A 240 -8.52 0.22 -14.86
N LYS A 241 -8.72 -1.04 -15.27
CA LYS A 241 -10.05 -1.65 -15.38
C LYS A 241 -10.77 -1.72 -14.03
N TYR A 242 -10.02 -2.06 -12.97
CA TYR A 242 -10.58 -2.13 -11.63
C TYR A 242 -10.93 -0.75 -11.07
N GLU A 243 -9.99 0.20 -11.17
CA GLU A 243 -10.20 1.59 -10.71
C GLU A 243 -11.35 2.28 -11.45
N ALA A 244 -11.61 1.95 -12.71
CA ALA A 244 -12.71 2.48 -13.50
C ALA A 244 -14.09 2.20 -12.89
N LYS A 245 -14.23 1.19 -12.04
CA LYS A 245 -15.45 0.91 -11.29
C LYS A 245 -15.81 2.04 -10.30
N TYR A 246 -14.81 2.77 -9.83
CA TYR A 246 -14.91 3.77 -8.77
C TYR A 246 -14.63 5.19 -9.29
N LEU A 247 -13.73 5.32 -10.24
CA LEU A 247 -13.25 6.60 -10.75
C LEU A 247 -13.33 6.64 -12.27
N GLY A 248 -14.34 7.35 -12.78
CA GLY A 248 -14.66 7.42 -14.22
C GLY A 248 -13.48 7.88 -15.11
N LYS A 249 -12.50 8.59 -14.56
CA LYS A 249 -11.28 9.01 -15.30
C LYS A 249 -10.46 7.83 -15.83
N TYR A 250 -10.60 6.64 -15.26
CA TYR A 250 -9.90 5.43 -15.72
C TYR A 250 -10.65 4.65 -16.80
N ALA A 251 -11.92 4.99 -17.11
CA ALA A 251 -12.79 4.20 -18.00
C ALA A 251 -12.17 3.93 -19.39
N ASN A 252 -11.41 4.91 -19.92
CA ASN A 252 -10.77 4.81 -21.23
C ASN A 252 -9.23 4.78 -21.11
N SER A 253 -8.71 4.51 -19.94
CA SER A 253 -7.27 4.46 -19.70
C SER A 253 -6.71 3.10 -20.07
N THR A 254 -5.56 3.09 -20.73
CA THR A 254 -4.76 1.89 -21.01
C THR A 254 -3.30 2.18 -20.72
N TYR A 255 -2.56 1.17 -20.37
CA TYR A 255 -1.11 1.26 -20.24
C TYR A 255 -0.43 0.58 -21.41
N ASN A 256 0.48 1.30 -22.08
CA ASN A 256 1.28 0.74 -23.15
C ASN A 256 2.67 0.34 -22.62
N ALA A 257 3.12 -0.87 -22.93
CA ALA A 257 4.41 -1.42 -22.48
C ALA A 257 5.62 -0.52 -22.83
N LYS A 258 5.55 0.26 -23.92
CA LYS A 258 6.60 1.20 -24.30
C LYS A 258 6.88 2.26 -23.22
N TRP A 259 5.89 2.58 -22.38
CA TRP A 259 6.02 3.60 -21.31
C TRP A 259 6.82 3.13 -20.11
N THR A 260 7.24 1.87 -20.08
CA THR A 260 8.20 1.37 -19.08
C THR A 260 9.54 2.10 -19.19
N THR A 261 9.90 2.54 -20.39
CA THR A 261 11.06 3.38 -20.64
C THR A 261 10.59 4.69 -21.25
N LEU A 262 10.95 5.83 -20.67
CA LEU A 262 10.59 7.13 -21.22
C LEU A 262 11.39 7.45 -22.47
N PRO A 263 10.81 8.24 -23.44
CA PRO A 263 11.56 8.69 -24.60
C PRO A 263 12.64 9.69 -24.18
N ILE A 264 13.76 9.65 -24.87
CA ILE A 264 14.77 10.70 -24.78
C ILE A 264 14.19 11.97 -25.44
N PRO A 265 14.23 13.14 -24.79
CA PRO A 265 13.71 14.36 -25.38
C PRO A 265 14.36 14.65 -26.74
N HIS A 266 13.54 14.94 -27.74
CA HIS A 266 14.01 15.15 -29.11
C HIS A 266 15.12 16.23 -29.24
N ASN A 267 14.96 17.32 -28.45
CA ASN A 267 15.97 18.38 -28.42
C ASN A 267 17.35 17.92 -27.94
N GLU A 268 17.40 16.93 -27.05
CA GLU A 268 18.68 16.40 -26.57
C GLU A 268 19.33 15.53 -27.63
N ILE A 269 18.54 14.77 -28.39
CA ILE A 269 19.03 14.00 -29.56
C ILE A 269 19.64 14.94 -30.61
N LEU A 270 18.96 16.05 -30.93
CA LEU A 270 19.45 17.04 -31.88
C LEU A 270 20.76 17.71 -31.44
N LYS A 271 20.87 18.11 -30.17
CA LYS A 271 22.08 18.71 -29.60
C LYS A 271 23.30 17.78 -29.67
N MET A 272 23.08 16.49 -29.60
CA MET A 272 24.15 15.48 -29.58
C MET A 272 24.57 15.00 -30.97
N ASN A 273 24.09 15.62 -32.08
CA ASN A 273 24.51 15.38 -33.44
C ASN A 273 24.63 13.88 -33.84
N GLY A 274 23.64 13.08 -33.46
CA GLY A 274 23.58 11.64 -33.78
C GLY A 274 24.34 10.70 -32.83
N LEU A 275 25.01 11.23 -31.80
CA LEU A 275 25.64 10.40 -30.75
C LEU A 275 24.60 9.80 -29.82
N LEU A 276 23.44 10.45 -29.64
CA LEU A 276 22.35 10.00 -28.81
C LEU A 276 21.25 9.43 -29.71
N VAL A 277 20.91 8.16 -29.49
CA VAL A 277 19.90 7.44 -30.26
C VAL A 277 18.67 7.18 -29.38
N GLN A 278 17.48 7.40 -29.93
CA GLN A 278 16.22 7.15 -29.23
C GLN A 278 16.09 5.70 -28.77
N ASN A 279 15.44 5.49 -27.61
CA ASN A 279 15.09 4.16 -27.11
C ASN A 279 14.28 3.38 -28.14
N GLU A 280 14.54 2.07 -28.29
CA GLU A 280 13.92 1.21 -29.31
C GLU A 280 12.39 1.33 -29.35
N ASN A 281 11.74 1.34 -28.19
CA ASN A 281 10.29 1.42 -28.08
C ASN A 281 9.69 2.79 -28.52
N TRP A 282 10.55 3.77 -28.83
CA TRP A 282 10.16 5.13 -29.17
C TRP A 282 10.73 5.60 -30.52
N LYS A 283 11.39 4.69 -31.27
CA LYS A 283 11.85 4.92 -32.66
C LYS A 283 10.70 4.99 -33.64
#